data_b350988143c3cf9b24b7e384371c9440
#
_entry.id   b350988143c3cf9b24b7e384371c9440
#
_cell.length_a   1.000
_cell.length_b   1.000
_cell.length_c   1.000
_cell.angle_alpha   90.00
_cell.angle_beta   90.00
_cell.angle_gamma   90.00
#
_symmetry.space_group_name_H-M   'P 1'
#
loop_
_entity.id
_entity.type
_entity.pdbx_description
1 polymer ?
#
loop_
_entity_poly.entity_id
_entity_poly.type
_entity_poly.pdbx_seq_one_letter_code
_entity_poly.pdbx_strand_id
1 'polypeptide(L)'
;MTDPRGLAAIYRESLQRHGYRADPSQEHAVLRLDALRRRVESAGDSAVRGLLDRLLRRSAGQADARGRGLYLWGGVGRGKTYLMDLFHGSLRVPARREHFHRFMKDVHARLRALRDVEDPLKVVAADIAGQARVLCLDELHVTDIADAMILSGLFSGLVDAGVALVFTSNAPPSELYRDGLQRSRFLPAIALIEHHCEVVNVDAGTDYRLRQLEKAPLYLVGTGEAVDDALLERFEAIAGTPGHPGGTIEIEGRPIAVRRRSEDVAWFDFAALCDGPRGAADYIEIARDYHTVFISSVPELDGTRDNEARRFITLVDEFYDRAVKLVVAAATTPDALYRGERLRFEFERTRSRLAEMQTHAYLARAHRA
;
A
#
# COMPACT_ATOMS: atom_id res chain seq x y z
N MET A 1 4.40 -22.72 4.69
CA MET A 1 3.91 -23.43 5.90
C MET A 1 3.27 -22.38 6.80
N THR A 2 1.94 -22.37 6.86
CA THR A 2 1.19 -21.40 7.69
C THR A 2 1.22 -21.84 9.14
N ASP A 3 1.56 -20.91 10.03
CA ASP A 3 1.70 -21.14 11.47
C ASP A 3 0.34 -21.50 12.10
N PRO A 4 0.21 -22.60 12.86
CA PRO A 4 -1.02 -22.95 13.55
C PRO A 4 -1.34 -22.03 14.73
N ARG A 5 -0.41 -21.17 15.11
CA ARG A 5 -0.55 -20.17 16.18
C ARG A 5 -1.52 -19.07 15.73
N GLY A 6 -2.29 -18.50 16.66
CA GLY A 6 -3.19 -17.38 16.35
C GLY A 6 -2.43 -16.12 15.92
N LEU A 7 -3.10 -15.23 15.20
CA LEU A 7 -2.50 -13.98 14.70
C LEU A 7 -1.85 -13.15 15.82
N ALA A 8 -2.41 -13.18 17.04
CA ALA A 8 -1.83 -12.50 18.19
C ALA A 8 -0.46 -13.05 18.61
N ALA A 9 -0.18 -14.34 18.39
CA ALA A 9 1.12 -14.92 18.67
C ALA A 9 2.14 -14.50 17.60
N ILE A 10 1.75 -14.50 16.34
CA ILE A 10 2.57 -14.02 15.20
C ILE A 10 2.92 -12.55 15.40
N TYR A 11 1.95 -11.71 15.80
CA TYR A 11 2.17 -10.30 16.09
C TYR A 11 3.21 -10.10 17.20
N ARG A 12 3.06 -10.80 18.36
CA ARG A 12 4.02 -10.67 19.47
C ARG A 12 5.42 -11.13 19.10
N GLU A 13 5.55 -12.23 18.38
CA GLU A 13 6.86 -12.71 17.90
C GLU A 13 7.51 -11.70 16.95
N SER A 14 6.71 -11.11 16.05
CA SER A 14 7.19 -10.07 15.14
C SER A 14 7.65 -8.82 15.90
N LEU A 15 6.91 -8.38 16.93
CA LEU A 15 7.33 -7.27 17.79
C LEU A 15 8.67 -7.56 18.49
N GLN A 16 8.85 -8.77 19.03
CA GLN A 16 10.09 -9.16 19.71
C GLN A 16 11.27 -9.18 18.74
N ARG A 17 11.07 -9.71 17.53
CA ARG A 17 12.11 -9.80 16.49
C ARG A 17 12.60 -8.42 16.04
N HIS A 18 11.71 -7.43 15.97
CA HIS A 18 12.05 -6.09 15.52
C HIS A 18 12.30 -5.09 16.66
N GLY A 19 12.23 -5.53 17.92
CA GLY A 19 12.42 -4.67 19.08
C GLY A 19 11.31 -3.61 19.25
N TYR A 20 10.10 -3.90 18.74
CA TYR A 20 8.95 -3.00 18.86
C TYR A 20 8.22 -3.21 20.19
N ARG A 21 7.53 -2.15 20.64
CA ARG A 21 6.64 -2.25 21.80
C ARG A 21 5.21 -2.51 21.34
N ALA A 22 4.49 -3.31 22.12
CA ALA A 22 3.07 -3.54 21.89
C ALA A 22 2.29 -2.22 21.99
N ASP A 23 1.35 -2.05 21.08
CA ASP A 23 0.43 -0.91 21.02
C ASP A 23 -0.99 -1.43 21.28
N PRO A 24 -1.71 -0.90 22.28
CA PRO A 24 -3.05 -1.39 22.62
C PRO A 24 -4.04 -1.32 21.46
N SER A 25 -3.95 -0.31 20.58
CA SER A 25 -4.83 -0.18 19.42
C SER A 25 -4.52 -1.22 18.36
N GLN A 26 -3.22 -1.49 18.14
CA GLN A 26 -2.78 -2.57 17.24
C GLN A 26 -3.17 -3.94 17.81
N GLU A 27 -2.99 -4.17 19.12
CA GLU A 27 -3.43 -5.42 19.76
C GLU A 27 -4.94 -5.63 19.62
N HIS A 28 -5.74 -4.58 19.77
CA HIS A 28 -7.17 -4.63 19.53
C HIS A 28 -7.48 -5.00 18.08
N ALA A 29 -6.83 -4.35 17.11
CA ALA A 29 -6.99 -4.66 15.69
C ALA A 29 -6.58 -6.10 15.35
N VAL A 30 -5.47 -6.60 15.93
CA VAL A 30 -5.01 -7.99 15.78
C VAL A 30 -6.07 -8.99 16.26
N LEU A 31 -6.71 -8.74 17.41
CA LEU A 31 -7.77 -9.60 17.91
C LEU A 31 -8.97 -9.64 16.95
N ARG A 32 -9.34 -8.52 16.34
CA ARG A 32 -10.44 -8.43 15.36
C ARG A 32 -10.07 -9.13 14.05
N LEU A 33 -8.85 -8.93 13.56
CA LEU A 33 -8.34 -9.64 12.39
C LEU A 33 -8.29 -11.16 12.62
N ASP A 34 -7.85 -11.63 13.79
CA ASP A 34 -7.82 -13.06 14.12
C ASP A 34 -9.24 -13.65 14.20
N ALA A 35 -10.20 -12.92 14.74
CA ALA A 35 -11.60 -13.32 14.75
C ALA A 35 -12.18 -13.42 13.33
N LEU A 36 -11.85 -12.47 12.44
CA LEU A 36 -12.23 -12.53 11.03
C LEU A 36 -11.58 -13.73 10.34
N ARG A 37 -10.25 -13.94 10.52
CA ARG A 37 -9.51 -15.08 9.98
C ARG A 37 -10.19 -16.41 10.31
N ARG A 38 -10.45 -16.65 11.60
CA ARG A 38 -11.12 -17.89 12.05
C ARG A 38 -12.48 -18.09 11.40
N ARG A 39 -13.23 -17.03 11.21
CA ARG A 39 -14.57 -17.06 10.60
C ARG A 39 -14.52 -17.42 9.12
N VAL A 40 -13.61 -16.80 8.35
CA VAL A 40 -13.50 -17.08 6.92
C VAL A 40 -12.90 -18.46 6.65
N GLU A 41 -12.02 -18.95 7.53
CA GLU A 41 -11.45 -20.31 7.47
C GLU A 41 -12.51 -21.37 7.81
N SER A 42 -13.28 -21.18 8.90
CA SER A 42 -14.33 -22.13 9.29
C SER A 42 -15.49 -22.24 8.28
N ALA A 43 -15.81 -21.13 7.61
CA ALA A 43 -16.81 -21.14 6.53
C ALA A 43 -16.31 -21.92 5.30
N GLY A 44 -14.98 -22.12 5.14
CA GLY A 44 -14.37 -22.95 4.10
C GLY A 44 -14.62 -24.43 4.27
N ASP A 45 -14.50 -24.93 5.48
CA ASP A 45 -14.73 -26.35 5.81
C ASP A 45 -16.20 -26.77 5.70
N SER A 46 -17.11 -25.80 5.82
CA SER A 46 -18.57 -26.04 5.69
C SER A 46 -19.07 -26.15 4.25
N ALA A 47 -18.29 -25.76 3.26
CA ALA A 47 -18.69 -25.81 1.83
C ALA A 47 -18.95 -27.26 1.33
N VAL A 48 -18.41 -28.27 2.01
CA VAL A 48 -18.67 -29.70 1.74
C VAL A 48 -20.02 -30.16 2.32
N ARG A 49 -20.60 -29.43 3.30
CA ARG A 49 -21.90 -29.74 3.93
C ARG A 49 -23.08 -28.88 3.42
N GLY A 50 -22.91 -28.08 2.44
CA GLY A 50 -23.63 -26.81 2.24
C GLY A 50 -24.78 -26.77 1.26
N LEU A 51 -25.48 -27.84 0.82
CA LEU A 51 -26.74 -27.68 0.06
C LEU A 51 -27.96 -27.47 0.99
N LEU A 52 -28.00 -28.13 2.11
CA LEU A 52 -29.06 -28.01 3.12
C LEU A 52 -28.94 -26.67 3.93
N ASP A 53 -27.71 -26.22 4.19
CA ASP A 53 -27.47 -24.99 4.95
C ASP A 53 -27.85 -23.72 4.18
N ARG A 54 -27.76 -23.71 2.83
CA ARG A 54 -28.25 -22.59 2.00
C ARG A 54 -29.74 -22.36 2.07
N LEU A 55 -30.53 -23.42 2.25
CA LEU A 55 -31.98 -23.31 2.39
C LEU A 55 -32.41 -22.85 3.80
N LEU A 56 -31.66 -23.23 4.83
CA LEU A 56 -31.94 -22.84 6.22
C LEU A 56 -31.46 -21.43 6.55
N ARG A 57 -30.40 -20.92 5.89
CA ARG A 57 -29.87 -19.56 6.10
C ARG A 57 -30.68 -18.43 5.45
N ARG A 58 -31.62 -18.76 4.55
CA ARG A 58 -32.58 -17.79 4.01
C ARG A 58 -33.60 -17.27 5.03
N SER A 59 -33.78 -17.95 6.14
CA SER A 59 -34.73 -17.58 7.19
C SER A 59 -34.09 -17.04 8.48
N ALA A 60 -32.75 -17.11 8.62
CA ALA A 60 -32.01 -16.49 9.73
C ALA A 60 -31.63 -15.06 9.34
N GLY A 61 -32.62 -14.16 9.46
CA GLY A 61 -32.48 -12.78 9.07
C GLY A 61 -31.43 -12.01 9.88
N GLN A 62 -30.74 -11.11 9.17
CA GLN A 62 -30.24 -9.79 9.59
C GLN A 62 -29.29 -9.65 10.80
N ALA A 63 -29.11 -10.62 11.70
CA ALA A 63 -28.30 -10.43 12.90
C ALA A 63 -26.78 -10.65 12.69
N ASP A 64 -26.35 -11.25 11.59
CA ASP A 64 -24.95 -11.70 11.39
C ASP A 64 -24.21 -10.99 10.24
N ALA A 65 -24.78 -9.91 9.68
CA ALA A 65 -24.16 -9.16 8.60
C ALA A 65 -23.01 -8.26 9.10
N ARG A 66 -23.11 -7.77 10.35
CA ARG A 66 -22.04 -7.00 10.97
C ARG A 66 -20.85 -7.92 11.27
N GLY A 67 -19.72 -7.65 10.62
CA GLY A 67 -18.47 -8.35 10.91
C GLY A 67 -18.02 -9.36 9.86
N ARG A 68 -18.51 -9.30 8.62
CA ARG A 68 -17.96 -10.07 7.49
C ARG A 68 -16.67 -9.47 6.93
N GLY A 69 -16.30 -8.26 7.34
CA GLY A 69 -15.11 -7.54 6.94
C GLY A 69 -14.54 -6.71 8.07
N LEU A 70 -13.44 -6.00 7.77
CA LEU A 70 -12.77 -5.09 8.70
C LEU A 70 -12.31 -3.83 7.96
N TYR A 71 -12.48 -2.68 8.60
CA TYR A 71 -11.99 -1.40 8.12
C TYR A 71 -11.05 -0.79 9.16
N LEU A 72 -9.74 -0.87 8.87
CA LEU A 72 -8.68 -0.31 9.72
C LEU A 72 -8.39 1.11 9.30
N TRP A 73 -8.53 2.08 10.21
CA TRP A 73 -8.20 3.47 9.88
C TRP A 73 -7.38 4.14 10.98
N GLY A 74 -6.69 5.22 10.59
CA GLY A 74 -5.84 6.00 11.47
C GLY A 74 -4.77 6.73 10.69
N GLY A 75 -4.00 7.58 11.33
CA GLY A 75 -2.92 8.34 10.71
C GLY A 75 -1.86 7.48 10.01
N VAL A 76 -0.98 8.13 9.27
CA VAL A 76 0.16 7.48 8.62
C VAL A 76 1.12 6.91 9.68
N GLY A 77 1.79 5.79 9.37
CA GLY A 77 2.78 5.18 10.28
C GLY A 77 2.20 4.42 11.47
N ARG A 78 0.88 4.24 11.55
CA ARG A 78 0.20 3.54 12.65
C ARG A 78 0.24 2.02 12.54
N GLY A 79 0.91 1.49 11.53
CA GLY A 79 1.07 0.04 11.35
C GLY A 79 -0.11 -0.65 10.68
N LYS A 80 -1.04 0.07 10.00
CA LYS A 80 -2.18 -0.53 9.29
C LYS A 80 -1.71 -1.55 8.26
N THR A 81 -0.76 -1.17 7.41
CA THR A 81 -0.16 -2.03 6.38
C THR A 81 0.51 -3.25 7.01
N TYR A 82 1.28 -3.05 8.07
CA TYR A 82 1.90 -4.14 8.84
C TYR A 82 0.88 -5.13 9.41
N LEU A 83 -0.24 -4.64 9.97
CA LEU A 83 -1.32 -5.49 10.46
C LEU A 83 -2.00 -6.26 9.31
N MET A 84 -2.16 -5.62 8.15
CA MET A 84 -2.69 -6.24 6.94
C MET A 84 -1.73 -7.32 6.41
N ASP A 85 -0.40 -7.10 6.45
CA ASP A 85 0.64 -8.09 6.10
C ASP A 85 0.51 -9.34 6.96
N LEU A 86 0.47 -9.17 8.28
CA LEU A 86 0.32 -10.27 9.22
C LEU A 86 -0.97 -11.05 8.98
N PHE A 87 -2.07 -10.34 8.76
CA PHE A 87 -3.36 -10.94 8.51
C PHE A 87 -3.36 -11.74 7.21
N HIS A 88 -3.01 -11.08 6.09
CA HIS A 88 -3.00 -11.71 4.77
C HIS A 88 -2.06 -12.93 4.74
N GLY A 89 -0.85 -12.80 5.28
CA GLY A 89 0.13 -13.89 5.35
C GLY A 89 -0.30 -15.06 6.26
N SER A 90 -1.25 -14.85 7.18
CA SER A 90 -1.78 -15.89 8.06
C SER A 90 -2.98 -16.67 7.49
N LEU A 91 -3.60 -16.18 6.41
CA LEU A 91 -4.81 -16.78 5.82
C LEU A 91 -4.51 -18.13 5.16
N ARG A 92 -5.42 -19.08 5.35
CA ARG A 92 -5.42 -20.42 4.72
C ARG A 92 -6.47 -20.57 3.62
N VAL A 93 -7.16 -19.51 3.30
CA VAL A 93 -8.15 -19.43 2.23
C VAL A 93 -7.62 -18.58 1.09
N PRO A 94 -8.09 -18.75 -0.16
CA PRO A 94 -7.72 -17.87 -1.24
C PRO A 94 -8.00 -16.41 -0.88
N ALA A 95 -6.99 -15.57 -0.95
CA ALA A 95 -7.08 -14.15 -0.64
C ALA A 95 -6.35 -13.34 -1.71
N ARG A 96 -6.93 -12.19 -2.07
CA ARG A 96 -6.32 -11.21 -2.96
C ARG A 96 -6.02 -9.96 -2.15
N ARG A 97 -4.83 -9.40 -2.33
CA ARG A 97 -4.41 -8.15 -1.72
C ARG A 97 -3.74 -7.24 -2.73
N GLU A 98 -4.12 -5.97 -2.70
CA GLU A 98 -3.52 -4.95 -3.56
C GLU A 98 -3.89 -3.54 -3.07
N HIS A 99 -3.20 -2.53 -3.58
CA HIS A 99 -3.56 -1.13 -3.37
C HIS A 99 -4.87 -0.79 -4.08
N PHE A 100 -5.68 0.03 -3.42
CA PHE A 100 -7.00 0.40 -3.92
C PHE A 100 -6.97 0.98 -5.35
N HIS A 101 -6.05 1.88 -5.65
CA HIS A 101 -6.00 2.49 -6.99
C HIS A 101 -5.64 1.47 -8.09
N ARG A 102 -4.77 0.49 -7.78
CA ARG A 102 -4.41 -0.58 -8.72
C ARG A 102 -5.58 -1.53 -8.94
N PHE A 103 -6.31 -1.84 -7.88
CA PHE A 103 -7.56 -2.60 -7.96
C PHE A 103 -8.58 -1.90 -8.85
N MET A 104 -8.77 -0.57 -8.70
CA MET A 104 -9.69 0.19 -9.53
C MET A 104 -9.27 0.25 -11.00
N LYS A 105 -7.97 0.37 -11.27
CA LYS A 105 -7.42 0.29 -12.64
C LYS A 105 -7.77 -1.04 -13.32
N ASP A 106 -7.64 -2.17 -12.61
CA ASP A 106 -8.06 -3.51 -13.09
C ASP A 106 -9.57 -3.59 -13.30
N VAL A 107 -10.37 -3.12 -12.35
CA VAL A 107 -11.84 -3.08 -12.47
C VAL A 107 -12.28 -2.28 -13.68
N HIS A 108 -11.73 -1.09 -13.90
CA HIS A 108 -12.05 -0.28 -15.09
C HIS A 108 -11.63 -0.96 -16.40
N ALA A 109 -10.50 -1.66 -16.42
CA ALA A 109 -10.07 -2.42 -17.59
C ALA A 109 -11.06 -3.55 -17.93
N ARG A 110 -11.53 -4.30 -16.92
CA ARG A 110 -12.53 -5.35 -17.07
C ARG A 110 -13.89 -4.81 -17.52
N LEU A 111 -14.35 -3.70 -16.93
CA LEU A 111 -15.60 -3.07 -17.32
C LEU A 111 -15.58 -2.59 -18.79
N ARG A 112 -14.44 -2.07 -19.26
CA ARG A 112 -14.28 -1.69 -20.68
C ARG A 112 -14.38 -2.90 -21.62
N ALA A 113 -13.93 -4.08 -21.18
CA ALA A 113 -14.05 -5.31 -21.96
C ALA A 113 -15.50 -5.88 -22.01
N LEU A 114 -16.34 -5.49 -21.05
CA LEU A 114 -17.72 -5.99 -20.88
C LEU A 114 -18.79 -5.01 -21.40
N ARG A 115 -18.51 -4.26 -22.48
CA ARG A 115 -19.39 -3.16 -22.98
C ARG A 115 -20.81 -3.57 -23.33
N ASP A 116 -21.01 -4.82 -23.75
CA ASP A 116 -22.31 -5.33 -24.24
C ASP A 116 -22.95 -6.32 -23.23
N VAL A 117 -22.51 -6.30 -21.98
CA VAL A 117 -23.00 -7.21 -20.94
C VAL A 117 -23.97 -6.46 -20.03
N GLU A 118 -25.13 -7.09 -19.75
CA GLU A 118 -26.06 -6.60 -18.73
C GLU A 118 -25.43 -6.75 -17.34
N ASP A 119 -25.48 -5.70 -16.49
CA ASP A 119 -24.87 -5.68 -15.14
C ASP A 119 -23.37 -6.06 -15.10
N PRO A 120 -22.47 -5.36 -15.83
CA PRO A 120 -21.06 -5.73 -15.90
C PRO A 120 -20.35 -5.73 -14.54
N LEU A 121 -20.79 -4.93 -13.56
CA LEU A 121 -20.26 -4.91 -12.20
C LEU A 121 -20.50 -6.24 -11.47
N LYS A 122 -21.66 -6.88 -11.68
CA LYS A 122 -21.92 -8.20 -11.09
C LYS A 122 -21.01 -9.28 -11.68
N VAL A 123 -20.72 -9.18 -12.99
CA VAL A 123 -19.78 -10.12 -13.63
C VAL A 123 -18.38 -9.96 -13.06
N VAL A 124 -17.89 -8.71 -12.93
CA VAL A 124 -16.58 -8.44 -12.33
C VAL A 124 -16.53 -8.92 -10.87
N ALA A 125 -17.58 -8.66 -10.07
CA ALA A 125 -17.65 -9.10 -8.69
C ALA A 125 -17.66 -10.64 -8.59
N ALA A 126 -18.41 -11.34 -9.44
CA ALA A 126 -18.47 -12.80 -9.47
C ALA A 126 -17.10 -13.41 -9.87
N ASP A 127 -16.39 -12.81 -10.83
CA ASP A 127 -15.06 -13.27 -11.23
C ASP A 127 -14.04 -13.12 -10.08
N ILE A 128 -14.04 -11.97 -9.39
CA ILE A 128 -13.19 -11.75 -8.21
C ILE A 128 -13.55 -12.76 -7.09
N ALA A 129 -14.83 -12.97 -6.84
CA ALA A 129 -15.31 -13.93 -5.82
C ALA A 129 -14.94 -15.38 -6.15
N GLY A 130 -14.82 -15.72 -7.44
CA GLY A 130 -14.32 -17.02 -7.90
C GLY A 130 -12.84 -17.25 -7.59
N GLN A 131 -12.07 -16.16 -7.42
CA GLN A 131 -10.62 -16.20 -7.20
C GLN A 131 -10.24 -16.01 -5.72
N ALA A 132 -11.03 -15.27 -4.95
CA ALA A 132 -10.69 -14.91 -3.58
C ALA A 132 -11.92 -14.93 -2.65
N ARG A 133 -11.73 -15.44 -1.44
CA ARG A 133 -12.71 -15.39 -0.34
C ARG A 133 -12.50 -14.17 0.55
N VAL A 134 -11.31 -13.61 0.53
CA VAL A 134 -10.94 -12.37 1.24
C VAL A 134 -10.32 -11.43 0.23
N LEU A 135 -10.82 -10.20 0.17
CA LEU A 135 -10.24 -9.11 -0.59
C LEU A 135 -9.70 -8.06 0.39
N CYS A 136 -8.39 -7.89 0.37
CA CYS A 136 -7.68 -6.88 1.13
C CYS A 136 -7.32 -5.72 0.21
N LEU A 137 -7.80 -4.52 0.52
CA LEU A 137 -7.48 -3.31 -0.23
C LEU A 137 -6.77 -2.30 0.68
N ASP A 138 -5.51 -2.05 0.35
CA ASP A 138 -4.71 -1.07 1.05
C ASP A 138 -4.97 0.34 0.55
N GLU A 139 -4.86 1.29 1.47
CA GLU A 139 -4.97 2.73 1.20
C GLU A 139 -6.27 3.11 0.47
N LEU A 140 -7.41 2.65 0.99
CA LEU A 140 -8.71 3.05 0.45
C LEU A 140 -8.87 4.57 0.52
N HIS A 141 -8.66 5.21 -0.62
CA HIS A 141 -8.78 6.65 -0.79
C HIS A 141 -9.42 6.96 -2.14
N VAL A 142 -10.65 7.47 -2.11
CA VAL A 142 -11.44 7.74 -3.32
C VAL A 142 -11.31 9.20 -3.68
N THR A 143 -10.76 9.49 -4.85
CA THR A 143 -10.60 10.85 -5.38
C THR A 143 -11.31 11.06 -6.71
N ASP A 144 -11.52 9.99 -7.47
CA ASP A 144 -12.12 10.01 -8.79
C ASP A 144 -13.62 9.72 -8.73
N ILE A 145 -14.41 10.47 -9.52
CA ILE A 145 -15.86 10.30 -9.61
C ILE A 145 -16.24 8.97 -10.26
N ALA A 146 -15.45 8.48 -11.22
CA ALA A 146 -15.72 7.21 -11.88
C ALA A 146 -15.60 6.05 -10.89
N ASP A 147 -14.59 6.07 -10.01
CA ASP A 147 -14.45 5.12 -8.93
C ASP A 147 -15.64 5.20 -7.96
N ALA A 148 -15.97 6.41 -7.50
CA ALA A 148 -17.07 6.63 -6.57
C ALA A 148 -18.41 6.07 -7.07
N MET A 149 -18.65 6.17 -8.38
CA MET A 149 -19.91 5.74 -9.00
C MET A 149 -20.09 4.21 -9.05
N ILE A 150 -19.00 3.44 -9.15
CA ILE A 150 -19.07 1.99 -9.33
C ILE A 150 -18.86 1.22 -8.02
N LEU A 151 -18.23 1.83 -7.01
CA LEU A 151 -17.84 1.14 -5.77
C LEU A 151 -19.02 0.55 -5.01
N SER A 152 -20.17 1.24 -4.95
CA SER A 152 -21.36 0.72 -4.27
C SER A 152 -21.82 -0.60 -4.89
N GLY A 153 -21.97 -0.65 -6.22
CA GLY A 153 -22.39 -1.84 -6.93
C GLY A 153 -21.36 -2.98 -6.86
N LEU A 154 -20.08 -2.63 -6.96
CA LEU A 154 -18.99 -3.60 -6.90
C LEU A 154 -18.90 -4.24 -5.51
N PHE A 155 -18.87 -3.44 -4.44
CA PHE A 155 -18.79 -3.95 -3.08
C PHE A 155 -20.03 -4.74 -2.68
N SER A 156 -21.24 -4.31 -3.11
CA SER A 156 -22.46 -5.09 -2.93
C SER A 156 -22.34 -6.47 -3.58
N GLY A 157 -21.93 -6.52 -4.84
CA GLY A 157 -21.75 -7.79 -5.55
C GLY A 157 -20.73 -8.73 -4.87
N LEU A 158 -19.63 -8.19 -4.36
CA LEU A 158 -18.61 -8.96 -3.64
C LEU A 158 -19.16 -9.51 -2.31
N VAL A 159 -19.86 -8.69 -1.54
CA VAL A 159 -20.48 -9.10 -0.27
C VAL A 159 -21.57 -10.16 -0.51
N ASP A 160 -22.42 -9.97 -1.51
CA ASP A 160 -23.46 -10.91 -1.89
C ASP A 160 -22.88 -12.26 -2.34
N ALA A 161 -21.71 -12.23 -2.98
CA ALA A 161 -20.94 -13.42 -3.35
C ALA A 161 -20.18 -14.06 -2.18
N GLY A 162 -20.22 -13.45 -0.98
CA GLY A 162 -19.62 -13.99 0.26
C GLY A 162 -18.14 -13.67 0.43
N VAL A 163 -17.61 -12.69 -0.30
CA VAL A 163 -16.23 -12.20 -0.12
C VAL A 163 -16.15 -11.33 1.14
N ALA A 164 -15.18 -11.62 2.01
CA ALA A 164 -14.87 -10.77 3.15
C ALA A 164 -14.00 -9.59 2.69
N LEU A 165 -14.41 -8.37 3.00
CA LEU A 165 -13.70 -7.15 2.62
C LEU A 165 -12.86 -6.64 3.79
N VAL A 166 -11.58 -6.39 3.55
CA VAL A 166 -10.67 -5.80 4.54
C VAL A 166 -10.01 -4.59 3.94
N PHE A 167 -10.12 -3.46 4.63
CA PHE A 167 -9.61 -2.17 4.15
C PHE A 167 -8.61 -1.58 5.12
N THR A 168 -7.60 -0.89 4.58
CA THR A 168 -6.84 0.13 5.33
C THR A 168 -7.12 1.51 4.76
N SER A 169 -7.18 2.53 5.60
CA SER A 169 -7.38 3.92 5.18
C SER A 169 -6.78 4.91 6.19
N ASN A 170 -6.52 6.12 5.75
CA ASN A 170 -6.09 7.21 6.62
C ASN A 170 -7.27 7.99 7.23
N ALA A 171 -8.50 7.72 6.78
CA ALA A 171 -9.71 8.39 7.21
C ALA A 171 -10.80 7.38 7.60
N PRO A 172 -11.74 7.72 8.50
CA PRO A 172 -12.91 6.89 8.76
C PRO A 172 -13.82 6.81 7.53
N PRO A 173 -14.69 5.78 7.42
CA PRO A 173 -15.57 5.62 6.26
C PRO A 173 -16.42 6.87 5.97
N SER A 174 -16.90 7.54 7.02
CA SER A 174 -17.72 8.76 6.91
C SER A 174 -17.01 9.94 6.24
N GLU A 175 -15.68 9.96 6.21
CA GLU A 175 -14.88 11.02 5.59
C GLU A 175 -14.36 10.64 4.19
N LEU A 176 -14.59 9.42 3.74
CA LEU A 176 -14.24 9.03 2.37
C LEU A 176 -14.94 9.93 1.36
N TYR A 177 -14.19 10.39 0.35
CA TYR A 177 -14.69 11.24 -0.74
C TYR A 177 -15.45 12.49 -0.25
N ARG A 178 -14.98 13.11 0.88
CA ARG A 178 -15.68 14.19 1.60
C ARG A 178 -16.04 15.37 0.71
N ASP A 179 -15.11 15.85 -0.09
CA ASP A 179 -15.27 17.01 -0.98
C ASP A 179 -15.49 16.60 -2.45
N GLY A 180 -15.81 15.32 -2.68
CA GLY A 180 -15.93 14.76 -4.01
C GLY A 180 -17.21 15.19 -4.74
N LEU A 181 -17.10 15.31 -6.06
CA LEU A 181 -18.21 15.66 -6.93
C LEU A 181 -19.31 14.58 -6.88
N GLN A 182 -20.58 14.97 -6.72
CA GLN A 182 -21.72 14.06 -6.58
C GLN A 182 -21.54 13.04 -5.43
N ARG A 183 -20.98 13.44 -4.31
CA ARG A 183 -20.74 12.59 -3.12
C ARG A 183 -21.97 11.81 -2.67
N SER A 184 -23.18 12.34 -2.88
CA SER A 184 -24.45 11.66 -2.58
C SER A 184 -24.57 10.27 -3.23
N ARG A 185 -23.96 10.05 -4.38
CA ARG A 185 -23.93 8.75 -5.07
C ARG A 185 -22.92 7.78 -4.48
N PHE A 186 -21.95 8.26 -3.71
CA PHE A 186 -20.98 7.45 -3.00
C PHE A 186 -21.45 7.04 -1.59
N LEU A 187 -22.40 7.78 -1.00
CA LEU A 187 -22.93 7.46 0.35
C LEU A 187 -23.41 6.01 0.50
N PRO A 188 -24.03 5.36 -0.51
CA PRO A 188 -24.38 3.94 -0.40
C PRO A 188 -23.18 3.01 -0.22
N ALA A 189 -22.02 3.33 -0.83
CA ALA A 189 -20.79 2.56 -0.61
C ALA A 189 -20.25 2.73 0.81
N ILE A 190 -20.31 3.96 1.36
CA ILE A 190 -19.96 4.21 2.77
C ILE A 190 -20.89 3.42 3.70
N ALA A 191 -22.20 3.49 3.48
CA ALA A 191 -23.18 2.76 4.30
C ALA A 191 -22.96 1.24 4.23
N LEU A 192 -22.58 0.71 3.06
CA LEU A 192 -22.24 -0.69 2.89
C LEU A 192 -20.99 -1.07 3.70
N ILE A 193 -19.93 -0.26 3.64
CA ILE A 193 -18.70 -0.47 4.43
C ILE A 193 -19.04 -0.48 5.91
N GLU A 194 -19.77 0.53 6.42
CA GLU A 194 -20.14 0.64 7.84
C GLU A 194 -21.06 -0.49 8.30
N HIS A 195 -21.90 -1.05 7.40
CA HIS A 195 -22.79 -2.15 7.72
C HIS A 195 -22.07 -3.52 7.72
N HIS A 196 -21.17 -3.74 6.77
CA HIS A 196 -20.52 -5.05 6.56
C HIS A 196 -19.14 -5.17 7.17
N CYS A 197 -18.46 -4.05 7.47
CA CYS A 197 -17.14 -4.05 8.09
C CYS A 197 -17.21 -3.52 9.53
N GLU A 198 -16.47 -4.16 10.41
CA GLU A 198 -16.19 -3.60 11.72
C GLU A 198 -15.14 -2.48 11.53
N VAL A 199 -15.47 -1.26 11.95
CA VAL A 199 -14.58 -0.10 11.82
C VAL A 199 -13.70 0.00 13.06
N VAL A 200 -12.38 -0.12 12.87
CA VAL A 200 -11.38 -0.12 13.95
C VAL A 200 -10.41 1.03 13.74
N ASN A 201 -10.32 1.90 14.74
CA ASN A 201 -9.31 2.95 14.77
C ASN A 201 -8.00 2.41 15.37
N VAL A 202 -6.89 2.60 14.67
CA VAL A 202 -5.55 2.23 15.12
C VAL A 202 -4.66 3.44 15.47
N ASP A 203 -5.27 4.57 15.81
CA ASP A 203 -4.58 5.87 15.93
C ASP A 203 -4.05 6.17 17.36
N ALA A 204 -4.16 5.25 18.31
CA ALA A 204 -3.73 5.49 19.70
C ALA A 204 -2.23 5.29 19.95
N GLY A 205 -1.42 4.97 18.93
CA GLY A 205 -0.04 4.54 19.08
C GLY A 205 1.03 5.48 18.53
N THR A 206 2.27 5.05 18.68
CA THR A 206 3.47 5.71 18.18
C THR A 206 3.66 5.43 16.69
N ASP A 207 4.04 6.44 15.91
CA ASP A 207 4.48 6.23 14.51
C ASP A 207 5.83 5.50 14.48
N TYR A 208 5.77 4.18 14.32
CA TYR A 208 6.97 3.32 14.29
C TYR A 208 7.82 3.57 13.05
N ARG A 209 7.18 3.85 11.91
CA ARG A 209 7.89 4.09 10.65
C ARG A 209 8.63 5.41 10.70
N LEU A 210 7.99 6.47 11.17
CA LEU A 210 8.64 7.76 11.39
C LEU A 210 9.86 7.62 12.28
N ARG A 211 9.73 6.88 13.38
CA ARG A 211 10.87 6.59 14.28
C ARG A 211 12.02 5.86 13.59
N GLN A 212 11.75 4.92 12.68
CA GLN A 212 12.82 4.22 11.94
C GLN A 212 13.49 5.16 10.93
N LEU A 213 12.70 5.98 10.25
CA LEU A 213 13.22 6.99 9.31
C LEU A 213 14.09 8.04 10.01
N GLU A 214 13.80 8.37 11.26
CA GLU A 214 14.57 9.35 12.06
C GLU A 214 15.86 8.80 12.68
N LYS A 215 15.98 7.49 12.84
CA LYS A 215 17.11 6.86 13.54
C LYS A 215 18.43 6.95 12.78
N ALA A 216 18.39 7.15 11.47
CA ALA A 216 19.59 7.12 10.64
C ALA A 216 19.47 8.07 9.45
N PRO A 217 20.58 8.60 8.94
CA PRO A 217 20.56 9.46 7.76
C PRO A 217 19.86 8.79 6.58
N LEU A 218 18.98 9.51 5.89
CA LEU A 218 18.29 9.03 4.69
C LEU A 218 19.11 9.24 3.42
N TYR A 219 20.23 9.96 3.53
CA TYR A 219 21.21 10.14 2.46
C TYR A 219 22.56 9.55 2.90
N LEU A 220 23.03 8.54 2.19
CA LEU A 220 24.29 7.86 2.41
C LEU A 220 25.27 8.27 1.31
N VAL A 221 26.48 8.59 1.72
CA VAL A 221 27.57 8.85 0.76
C VAL A 221 28.40 7.57 0.63
N GLY A 222 28.54 7.11 -0.60
CA GLY A 222 29.29 5.91 -0.95
C GLY A 222 28.53 5.01 -1.91
N THR A 223 29.22 4.02 -2.43
CA THR A 223 28.69 2.96 -3.31
C THR A 223 29.36 1.63 -2.94
N GLY A 224 28.75 0.53 -3.38
CA GLY A 224 29.31 -0.82 -3.16
C GLY A 224 28.65 -1.56 -1.99
N GLU A 225 29.14 -2.77 -1.75
CA GLU A 225 28.51 -3.78 -0.91
C GLU A 225 28.21 -3.30 0.52
N ALA A 226 29.15 -2.62 1.17
CA ALA A 226 28.95 -2.12 2.53
C ALA A 226 27.80 -1.07 2.63
N VAL A 227 27.58 -0.27 1.59
CA VAL A 227 26.47 0.70 1.53
C VAL A 227 25.16 -0.04 1.23
N ASP A 228 25.22 -1.05 0.37
CA ASP A 228 24.06 -1.88 0.05
C ASP A 228 23.58 -2.68 1.28
N ASP A 229 24.49 -3.20 2.10
CA ASP A 229 24.18 -3.86 3.37
C ASP A 229 23.50 -2.89 4.35
N ALA A 230 24.02 -1.66 4.47
CA ALA A 230 23.41 -0.64 5.31
C ALA A 230 22.01 -0.21 4.78
N LEU A 231 21.78 -0.20 3.46
CA LEU A 231 20.48 0.04 2.87
C LEU A 231 19.53 -1.13 3.12
N LEU A 232 20.02 -2.37 3.11
CA LEU A 232 19.23 -3.56 3.37
C LEU A 232 18.71 -3.57 4.82
N GLU A 233 19.59 -3.33 5.80
CA GLU A 233 19.19 -3.22 7.20
C GLU A 233 18.10 -2.15 7.40
N ARG A 234 18.22 -1.00 6.72
CA ARG A 234 17.22 0.08 6.77
C ARG A 234 15.94 -0.30 6.09
N PHE A 235 16.02 -0.96 4.93
CA PHE A 235 14.84 -1.45 4.23
C PHE A 235 14.03 -2.37 5.14
N GLU A 236 14.66 -3.35 5.77
CA GLU A 236 14.00 -4.29 6.67
C GLU A 236 13.42 -3.59 7.91
N ALA A 237 14.14 -2.62 8.48
CA ALA A 237 13.66 -1.86 9.63
C ALA A 237 12.45 -0.98 9.29
N ILE A 238 12.39 -0.37 8.09
CA ILE A 238 11.29 0.51 7.66
C ILE A 238 10.11 -0.32 7.15
N ALA A 239 10.36 -1.37 6.35
CA ALA A 239 9.34 -2.24 5.81
C ALA A 239 8.74 -3.18 6.86
N GLY A 240 9.45 -3.45 7.98
CA GLY A 240 9.04 -4.43 8.98
C GLY A 240 9.12 -5.89 8.50
N THR A 241 9.62 -6.11 7.29
CA THR A 241 9.79 -7.43 6.65
C THR A 241 11.06 -7.45 5.80
N PRO A 242 11.65 -8.63 5.55
CA PRO A 242 12.78 -8.74 4.62
C PRO A 242 12.41 -8.32 3.19
N GLY A 243 11.12 -8.29 2.85
CA GLY A 243 10.64 -8.06 1.48
C GLY A 243 11.04 -9.15 0.49
N HIS A 244 10.71 -8.93 -0.77
CA HIS A 244 11.04 -9.83 -1.88
C HIS A 244 12.26 -9.28 -2.63
N PRO A 245 13.37 -10.04 -2.71
CA PRO A 245 14.54 -9.61 -3.46
C PRO A 245 14.32 -9.74 -4.97
N GLY A 246 14.82 -8.77 -5.72
CA GLY A 246 14.83 -8.79 -7.19
C GLY A 246 13.45 -8.69 -7.84
N GLY A 247 13.43 -8.91 -9.13
CA GLY A 247 12.21 -8.93 -9.95
C GLY A 247 11.98 -7.63 -10.73
N THR A 248 10.76 -7.50 -11.25
CA THR A 248 10.31 -6.32 -11.98
C THR A 248 8.94 -5.87 -11.46
N ILE A 249 8.67 -4.58 -11.54
CA ILE A 249 7.33 -4.01 -11.44
C ILE A 249 6.93 -3.46 -12.80
N GLU A 250 5.65 -3.52 -13.09
CA GLU A 250 5.12 -2.94 -14.32
C GLU A 250 4.55 -1.54 -14.02
N ILE A 251 5.12 -0.53 -14.66
CA ILE A 251 4.70 0.86 -14.54
C ILE A 251 4.37 1.37 -15.94
N GLU A 252 3.16 1.87 -16.14
CA GLU A 252 2.69 2.36 -17.45
C GLU A 252 2.95 1.37 -18.61
N GLY A 253 2.74 0.06 -18.36
CA GLY A 253 2.97 -1.01 -19.33
C GLY A 253 4.44 -1.31 -19.62
N ARG A 254 5.37 -0.82 -18.80
CA ARG A 254 6.81 -1.00 -18.98
C ARG A 254 7.44 -1.62 -17.73
N PRO A 255 8.28 -2.67 -17.85
CA PRO A 255 8.95 -3.27 -16.71
C PRO A 255 10.03 -2.35 -16.16
N ILE A 256 10.10 -2.24 -14.84
CA ILE A 256 11.18 -1.58 -14.09
C ILE A 256 11.79 -2.59 -13.14
N ALA A 257 13.10 -2.79 -13.24
CA ALA A 257 13.84 -3.68 -12.34
C ALA A 257 13.84 -3.11 -10.92
N VAL A 258 13.56 -3.96 -9.93
CA VAL A 258 13.66 -3.61 -8.51
C VAL A 258 14.72 -4.48 -7.85
N ARG A 259 15.51 -3.91 -6.94
CA ARG A 259 16.46 -4.66 -6.11
C ARG A 259 15.74 -5.42 -5.01
N ARG A 260 14.73 -4.76 -4.42
CA ARG A 260 13.90 -5.34 -3.35
C ARG A 260 12.59 -4.59 -3.27
N ARG A 261 11.55 -5.28 -2.86
CA ARG A 261 10.24 -4.63 -2.60
C ARG A 261 9.51 -5.33 -1.45
N SER A 262 8.78 -4.55 -0.71
CA SER A 262 7.66 -4.97 0.11
C SER A 262 6.39 -4.33 -0.45
N GLU A 263 5.31 -4.29 0.29
CA GLU A 263 4.04 -3.77 -0.19
C GLU A 263 4.08 -2.27 -0.44
N ASP A 264 4.70 -1.50 0.44
CA ASP A 264 4.74 -0.03 0.41
C ASP A 264 6.17 0.55 0.44
N VAL A 265 7.20 -0.32 0.32
CA VAL A 265 8.61 0.08 0.23
C VAL A 265 9.24 -0.58 -0.99
N ALA A 266 9.87 0.20 -1.84
CA ALA A 266 10.61 -0.30 -2.99
C ALA A 266 12.06 0.21 -3.01
N TRP A 267 12.96 -0.63 -3.49
CA TRP A 267 14.36 -0.29 -3.66
C TRP A 267 14.78 -0.50 -5.11
N PHE A 268 15.28 0.55 -5.71
CA PHE A 268 15.74 0.59 -7.09
C PHE A 268 17.22 0.97 -7.17
N ASP A 269 17.88 0.53 -8.23
CA ASP A 269 19.10 1.17 -8.67
C ASP A 269 18.77 2.44 -9.45
N PHE A 270 19.63 3.46 -9.34
CA PHE A 270 19.52 4.71 -10.10
C PHE A 270 19.30 4.46 -11.60
N ALA A 271 20.06 3.54 -12.19
CA ALA A 271 19.95 3.21 -13.59
C ALA A 271 18.54 2.74 -14.00
N ALA A 272 17.85 1.98 -13.15
CA ALA A 272 16.49 1.50 -13.44
C ALA A 272 15.47 2.64 -13.56
N LEU A 273 15.70 3.74 -12.82
CA LEU A 273 14.80 4.90 -12.77
C LEU A 273 15.25 6.05 -13.68
N CYS A 274 16.55 6.25 -13.86
CA CYS A 274 17.06 7.44 -14.52
C CYS A 274 17.87 7.18 -15.81
N ASP A 275 18.27 5.92 -16.06
CA ASP A 275 18.99 5.57 -17.29
C ASP A 275 18.02 4.86 -18.26
N GLY A 276 17.39 5.63 -19.16
CA GLY A 276 16.42 5.09 -20.11
C GLY A 276 15.18 5.99 -20.29
N PRO A 277 14.16 5.52 -21.01
CA PRO A 277 12.97 6.31 -21.35
C PRO A 277 11.99 6.35 -20.17
N ARG A 278 12.33 7.06 -19.11
CA ARG A 278 11.49 7.29 -17.92
C ARG A 278 11.11 8.77 -17.83
N GLY A 279 9.99 9.06 -17.18
CA GLY A 279 9.49 10.41 -17.01
C GLY A 279 8.53 10.57 -15.84
N ALA A 280 7.90 11.73 -15.73
CA ALA A 280 7.01 12.08 -14.61
C ALA A 280 5.90 11.03 -14.37
N ALA A 281 5.28 10.50 -15.43
CA ALA A 281 4.21 9.51 -15.30
C ALA A 281 4.68 8.25 -14.56
N ASP A 282 5.91 7.77 -14.86
CA ASP A 282 6.50 6.61 -14.17
C ASP A 282 6.69 6.91 -12.67
N TYR A 283 7.19 8.09 -12.33
CA TYR A 283 7.48 8.48 -10.95
C TYR A 283 6.20 8.74 -10.15
N ILE A 284 5.16 9.27 -10.79
CA ILE A 284 3.83 9.42 -10.21
C ILE A 284 3.25 8.06 -9.83
N GLU A 285 3.34 7.07 -10.72
CA GLU A 285 2.81 5.74 -10.45
C GLU A 285 3.61 5.02 -9.36
N ILE A 286 4.96 5.13 -9.37
CA ILE A 286 5.80 4.63 -8.27
C ILE A 286 5.43 5.31 -6.95
N ALA A 287 5.21 6.63 -6.97
CA ALA A 287 4.82 7.38 -5.77
C ALA A 287 3.42 7.01 -5.26
N ARG A 288 2.52 6.56 -6.12
CA ARG A 288 1.20 6.03 -5.69
C ARG A 288 1.30 4.67 -5.01
N ASP A 289 2.20 3.81 -5.52
CA ASP A 289 2.36 2.45 -5.03
C ASP A 289 3.21 2.36 -3.76
N TYR A 290 4.18 3.28 -3.59
CA TYR A 290 5.20 3.16 -2.54
C TYR A 290 5.31 4.42 -1.70
N HIS A 291 5.05 4.24 -0.41
CA HIS A 291 5.25 5.29 0.60
C HIS A 291 6.74 5.63 0.79
N THR A 292 7.62 4.63 0.69
CA THR A 292 9.07 4.81 0.86
C THR A 292 9.81 4.20 -0.32
N VAL A 293 10.72 4.98 -0.90
CA VAL A 293 11.55 4.56 -2.03
C VAL A 293 13.01 4.68 -1.67
N PHE A 294 13.76 3.58 -1.90
CA PHE A 294 15.20 3.53 -1.81
C PHE A 294 15.80 3.65 -3.22
N ILE A 295 16.84 4.44 -3.36
CA ILE A 295 17.61 4.56 -4.60
C ILE A 295 19.09 4.40 -4.27
N SER A 296 19.70 3.35 -4.82
CA SER A 296 21.13 3.07 -4.69
C SER A 296 21.90 3.43 -5.96
N SER A 297 23.21 3.46 -5.82
CA SER A 297 24.14 3.66 -6.95
C SER A 297 23.93 4.96 -7.72
N VAL A 298 23.51 6.03 -7.05
CA VAL A 298 23.41 7.35 -7.70
C VAL A 298 24.82 7.85 -7.99
N PRO A 299 25.21 7.98 -9.28
CA PRO A 299 26.55 8.43 -9.63
C PRO A 299 26.70 9.93 -9.45
N GLU A 300 27.92 10.42 -9.49
CA GLU A 300 28.16 11.83 -9.74
C GLU A 300 27.61 12.20 -11.13
N LEU A 301 26.83 13.26 -11.19
CA LEU A 301 26.14 13.73 -12.40
C LEU A 301 26.91 14.92 -12.96
N ASP A 302 27.68 14.67 -14.00
CA ASP A 302 28.39 15.70 -14.76
C ASP A 302 27.61 16.13 -16.01
N GLY A 303 28.16 17.06 -16.80
CA GLY A 303 27.50 17.53 -18.00
C GLY A 303 27.28 16.46 -19.10
N THR A 304 27.92 15.31 -19.00
CA THR A 304 27.70 14.18 -19.94
C THR A 304 26.44 13.39 -19.56
N ARG A 305 25.95 13.54 -18.32
CA ARG A 305 24.78 12.86 -17.76
C ARG A 305 23.58 13.79 -17.52
N ASP A 306 23.47 14.85 -18.29
CA ASP A 306 22.39 15.82 -18.14
C ASP A 306 20.99 15.23 -18.33
N ASN A 307 20.84 14.17 -19.12
CA ASN A 307 19.55 13.50 -19.31
C ASN A 307 19.14 12.73 -18.06
N GLU A 308 20.07 11.99 -17.46
CA GLU A 308 19.86 11.26 -16.20
C GLU A 308 19.64 12.24 -15.04
N ALA A 309 20.41 13.34 -15.00
CA ALA A 309 20.22 14.40 -14.04
C ALA A 309 18.83 15.03 -14.13
N ARG A 310 18.33 15.30 -15.34
CA ARG A 310 16.97 15.83 -15.55
C ARG A 310 15.90 14.86 -15.04
N ARG A 311 16.06 13.57 -15.29
CA ARG A 311 15.12 12.55 -14.78
C ARG A 311 15.17 12.44 -13.27
N PHE A 312 16.36 12.52 -12.67
CA PHE A 312 16.51 12.54 -11.22
C PHE A 312 15.87 13.77 -10.59
N ILE A 313 16.01 14.96 -11.19
CA ILE A 313 15.30 16.18 -10.77
C ILE A 313 13.79 15.94 -10.78
N THR A 314 13.25 15.43 -11.90
CA THR A 314 11.82 15.17 -12.05
C THR A 314 11.34 14.14 -11.01
N LEU A 315 12.10 13.08 -10.77
CA LEU A 315 11.80 12.05 -9.77
C LEU A 315 11.71 12.66 -8.37
N VAL A 316 12.72 13.45 -7.98
CA VAL A 316 12.73 14.09 -6.65
C VAL A 316 11.57 15.10 -6.52
N ASP A 317 11.24 15.82 -7.58
CA ASP A 317 10.11 16.74 -7.61
C ASP A 317 8.77 16.00 -7.39
N GLU A 318 8.51 14.92 -8.13
CA GLU A 318 7.29 14.15 -8.00
C GLU A 318 7.18 13.45 -6.64
N PHE A 319 8.28 12.92 -6.11
CA PHE A 319 8.30 12.28 -4.80
C PHE A 319 8.11 13.28 -3.66
N TYR A 320 8.73 14.46 -3.78
CA TYR A 320 8.58 15.53 -2.80
C TYR A 320 7.13 16.00 -2.69
N ASP A 321 6.47 16.24 -3.83
CA ASP A 321 5.11 16.76 -3.86
C ASP A 321 4.09 15.73 -3.31
N ARG A 322 4.40 14.42 -3.40
CA ARG A 322 3.56 13.33 -2.87
C ARG A 322 3.99 12.83 -1.50
N ALA A 323 4.93 13.52 -0.86
CA ALA A 323 5.46 13.17 0.46
C ALA A 323 5.99 11.72 0.56
N VAL A 324 6.55 11.18 -0.54
CA VAL A 324 7.28 9.92 -0.55
C VAL A 324 8.53 10.06 0.29
N LYS A 325 8.82 9.08 1.15
CA LYS A 325 10.05 9.07 1.95
C LYS A 325 11.17 8.49 1.10
N LEU A 326 12.19 9.30 0.85
CA LEU A 326 13.27 8.96 -0.08
C LEU A 326 14.55 8.66 0.68
N VAL A 327 15.08 7.45 0.49
CA VAL A 327 16.39 7.01 0.99
C VAL A 327 17.35 6.90 -0.19
N VAL A 328 18.44 7.63 -0.16
CA VAL A 328 19.40 7.72 -1.29
C VAL A 328 20.77 7.26 -0.85
N ALA A 329 21.42 6.42 -1.67
CA ALA A 329 22.84 6.18 -1.59
C ALA A 329 23.51 6.67 -2.89
N ALA A 330 24.43 7.62 -2.75
CA ALA A 330 25.06 8.30 -3.86
C ALA A 330 26.58 8.34 -3.72
N ALA A 331 27.27 8.45 -4.83
CA ALA A 331 28.74 8.50 -4.87
C ALA A 331 29.32 9.68 -4.08
N THR A 332 28.56 10.77 -3.91
CA THR A 332 29.01 11.99 -3.23
C THR A 332 27.87 12.68 -2.48
N THR A 333 28.17 13.76 -1.78
CA THR A 333 27.17 14.57 -1.04
C THR A 333 26.18 15.27 -1.97
N PRO A 334 24.98 15.67 -1.50
CA PRO A 334 24.00 16.39 -2.32
C PRO A 334 24.58 17.66 -2.96
N ASP A 335 25.50 18.35 -2.28
CA ASP A 335 26.13 19.58 -2.76
C ASP A 335 27.08 19.34 -3.94
N ALA A 336 27.69 18.16 -4.01
CA ALA A 336 28.64 17.79 -5.06
C ALA A 336 28.05 16.83 -6.09
N LEU A 337 26.75 16.49 -5.98
CA LEU A 337 26.12 15.44 -6.79
C LEU A 337 25.99 15.83 -8.26
N TYR A 338 25.71 17.12 -8.56
CA TYR A 338 25.66 17.62 -9.91
C TYR A 338 26.80 18.63 -10.15
N ARG A 339 27.64 18.37 -11.17
CA ARG A 339 28.77 19.22 -11.59
C ARG A 339 28.63 19.79 -13.00
N GLY A 340 27.50 19.53 -13.65
CA GLY A 340 27.19 20.14 -14.94
C GLY A 340 26.79 21.62 -14.79
N GLU A 341 26.85 22.37 -15.89
CA GLU A 341 26.44 23.79 -15.88
C GLU A 341 24.96 23.94 -16.28
N ARG A 342 24.48 23.10 -17.20
CA ARG A 342 23.18 23.26 -17.87
C ARG A 342 21.96 23.18 -16.95
N LEU A 343 22.00 22.33 -15.94
CA LEU A 343 20.91 22.10 -14.99
C LEU A 343 21.20 22.61 -13.58
N ARG A 344 22.22 23.49 -13.46
CA ARG A 344 22.68 23.96 -12.16
C ARG A 344 21.58 24.61 -11.34
N PHE A 345 20.77 25.46 -11.96
CA PHE A 345 19.67 26.14 -11.27
C PHE A 345 18.56 25.17 -10.80
N GLU A 346 18.14 24.25 -11.67
CA GLU A 346 17.15 23.26 -11.34
C GLU A 346 17.66 22.31 -10.24
N PHE A 347 18.94 21.95 -10.29
CA PHE A 347 19.54 21.06 -9.31
C PHE A 347 19.71 21.70 -7.93
N GLU A 348 19.85 23.01 -7.82
CA GLU A 348 19.80 23.74 -6.54
C GLU A 348 18.48 23.52 -5.81
N ARG A 349 17.37 23.54 -6.53
CA ARG A 349 16.05 23.21 -5.98
C ARG A 349 15.99 21.74 -5.52
N THR A 350 16.49 20.83 -6.32
CA THR A 350 16.56 19.40 -5.99
C THR A 350 17.38 19.15 -4.72
N ARG A 351 18.52 19.81 -4.58
CA ARG A 351 19.35 19.78 -3.38
C ARG A 351 18.58 20.26 -2.14
N SER A 352 17.86 21.37 -2.26
CA SER A 352 17.04 21.90 -1.17
C SER A 352 15.92 20.93 -0.78
N ARG A 353 15.25 20.29 -1.76
CA ARG A 353 14.23 19.28 -1.51
C ARG A 353 14.81 18.04 -0.85
N LEU A 354 15.95 17.52 -1.31
CA LEU A 354 16.64 16.39 -0.67
C LEU A 354 17.00 16.69 0.79
N ALA A 355 17.40 17.91 1.11
CA ALA A 355 17.65 18.33 2.49
C ALA A 355 16.36 18.40 3.32
N GLU A 356 15.29 19.00 2.76
CA GLU A 356 13.99 19.09 3.45
C GLU A 356 13.37 17.70 3.66
N MET A 357 13.50 16.78 2.69
CA MET A 357 12.98 15.41 2.79
C MET A 357 13.59 14.59 3.95
N GLN A 358 14.70 15.05 4.52
CA GLN A 358 15.31 14.44 5.70
C GLN A 358 14.81 15.05 7.03
N THR A 359 14.02 16.11 6.98
CA THR A 359 13.53 16.78 8.21
C THR A 359 12.37 16.03 8.83
N HIS A 360 12.26 16.10 10.17
CA HIS A 360 11.11 15.56 10.90
C HIS A 360 9.78 16.08 10.34
N ALA A 361 9.69 17.38 10.06
CA ALA A 361 8.48 18.00 9.52
C ALA A 361 8.04 17.38 8.18
N TYR A 362 8.99 17.04 7.30
CA TYR A 362 8.66 16.36 6.05
C TYR A 362 8.34 14.87 6.26
N LEU A 363 9.12 14.19 7.09
CA LEU A 363 8.91 12.77 7.38
C LEU A 363 7.54 12.50 8.03
N ALA A 364 7.03 13.43 8.81
CA ALA A 364 5.71 13.38 9.42
C ALA A 364 4.55 13.70 8.45
N ARG A 365 4.82 14.20 7.23
CA ARG A 365 3.75 14.45 6.24
C ARG A 365 3.09 13.14 5.83
N ALA A 366 1.77 13.17 5.70
CA ALA A 366 1.02 12.06 5.12
C ALA A 366 1.42 11.84 3.66
N HIS A 367 1.60 10.58 3.29
CA HIS A 367 1.79 10.17 1.90
C HIS A 367 0.54 10.54 1.08
N ARG A 368 0.76 10.99 -0.15
CA ARG A 368 -0.29 11.41 -1.10
C ARG A 368 -0.20 10.51 -2.34
N ALA A 369 -0.96 9.43 -2.33
CA ALA A 369 -1.03 8.50 -3.46
C ALA A 369 -1.65 9.14 -4.72
#